data_c396da2233d47576bd006084f9cd0f2a
#
_entry.id   c396da2233d47576bd006084f9cd0f2a
#
_cell.length_a   1.000
_cell.length_b   1.000
_cell.length_c   1.000
_cell.angle_alpha   90.00
_cell.angle_beta   90.00
_cell.angle_gamma   90.00
#
_symmetry.space_group_name_H-M   'P 1'
#
loop_
_entity.id
_entity.type
_entity.pdbx_description
1 polymer ?
#
loop_
_entity_poly.entity_id
_entity_poly.type
_entity_poly.pdbx_seq_one_letter_code
_entity_poly.pdbx_strand_id
1 'polypeptide(L)'
;STVFYQYGWPSTFVSPINEKTSAMTRPPLPPFSRESAVEKVRLAEDGWNGRNPEKVSLAYTQDTVWRNRAEFVNGRSEVVAFLTRKWAKELDYRLIKELWAFSENRIAVRYAYEWHDDSGNWFRSYGNENWEFAPDGLMHRRFACINDLPIAEADRKFHWPLGRRPDDHPSLSELGL
;
A
#
# COMPACT_ATOMS: atom_id res chain seq x y z
N SER A 1 15.24 -48.66 60.35
CA SER A 1 14.44 -48.55 59.18
C SER A 1 14.45 -47.07 58.68
N THR A 2 15.24 -46.81 57.66
CA THR A 2 15.40 -45.46 57.07
C THR A 2 14.50 -45.37 55.89
N VAL A 3 13.54 -44.46 55.95
CA VAL A 3 12.62 -44.17 54.84
C VAL A 3 13.22 -43.06 53.97
N PHE A 4 13.57 -43.37 52.73
CA PHE A 4 13.98 -42.37 51.75
C PHE A 4 12.73 -41.78 51.06
N TYR A 5 12.51 -40.50 51.27
CA TYR A 5 11.55 -39.72 50.45
C TYR A 5 12.24 -39.29 49.17
N GLN A 6 11.81 -39.83 48.04
CA GLN A 6 12.14 -39.30 46.72
C GLN A 6 11.29 -38.06 46.45
N TYR A 7 11.94 -36.91 46.43
CA TYR A 7 11.32 -35.70 45.86
C TYR A 7 11.46 -35.75 44.35
N GLY A 8 10.36 -36.08 43.68
CA GLY A 8 10.24 -35.88 42.24
C GLY A 8 10.13 -34.38 41.93
N TRP A 9 11.02 -33.89 41.09
CA TRP A 9 10.89 -32.54 40.52
C TRP A 9 9.69 -32.54 39.58
N PRO A 10 8.82 -31.50 39.60
CA PRO A 10 7.79 -31.38 38.61
C PRO A 10 8.48 -31.09 37.28
N SER A 11 8.16 -31.89 36.27
CA SER A 11 8.52 -31.64 34.89
C SER A 11 8.06 -30.24 34.50
N THR A 12 9.00 -29.45 34.08
CA THR A 12 8.73 -28.16 33.46
C THR A 12 7.73 -28.36 32.33
N PHE A 13 6.53 -27.86 32.55
CA PHE A 13 5.59 -27.62 31.46
C PHE A 13 6.26 -26.58 30.52
N VAL A 14 6.85 -27.09 29.46
CA VAL A 14 7.14 -26.25 28.28
C VAL A 14 5.79 -25.94 27.69
N SER A 15 5.30 -24.76 27.94
CA SER A 15 4.15 -24.23 27.24
C SER A 15 4.45 -24.36 25.75
N PRO A 16 3.52 -24.87 24.94
CA PRO A 16 3.72 -24.87 23.50
C PRO A 16 3.94 -23.40 23.12
N ILE A 17 5.11 -23.14 22.53
CA ILE A 17 5.37 -21.90 21.84
C ILE A 17 4.22 -21.79 20.85
N ASN A 18 3.39 -20.80 21.11
CA ASN A 18 2.26 -20.50 20.27
C ASN A 18 2.82 -20.14 18.90
N GLU A 19 2.80 -21.07 17.97
CA GLU A 19 3.04 -20.83 16.55
C GLU A 19 1.91 -19.97 15.95
N LYS A 20 1.47 -18.98 16.70
CA LYS A 20 0.66 -17.91 16.19
C LYS A 20 1.60 -16.86 15.65
N THR A 21 1.51 -16.75 14.33
CA THR A 21 2.03 -15.68 13.53
C THR A 21 3.47 -15.90 13.08
N SER A 22 3.65 -16.67 12.00
CA SER A 22 4.51 -16.12 10.99
C SER A 22 3.85 -14.81 10.58
N ALA A 23 4.27 -13.71 11.22
CA ALA A 23 3.85 -12.38 10.81
C ALA A 23 4.12 -12.32 9.31
N MET A 24 3.08 -12.07 8.49
CA MET A 24 3.25 -11.94 7.06
C MET A 24 4.20 -10.78 6.83
N THR A 25 5.47 -11.07 6.57
CA THR A 25 6.41 -10.06 6.13
C THR A 25 6.07 -9.69 4.69
N ARG A 26 6.23 -8.41 4.37
CA ARG A 26 5.97 -7.91 3.03
C ARG A 26 7.20 -7.17 2.49
N PRO A 27 8.16 -7.94 1.94
CA PRO A 27 9.35 -7.34 1.35
C PRO A 27 9.02 -6.38 0.19
N PRO A 28 9.90 -5.41 -0.10
CA PRO A 28 11.13 -5.07 0.62
C PRO A 28 10.87 -4.56 2.02
N LEU A 29 11.78 -4.88 2.96
CA LEU A 29 11.70 -4.45 4.36
C LEU A 29 12.52 -3.19 4.59
N PRO A 30 12.10 -2.31 5.54
CA PRO A 30 12.95 -1.22 5.97
C PRO A 30 14.20 -1.75 6.76
N PRO A 31 15.31 -1.00 6.83
CA PRO A 31 15.53 0.29 6.18
C PRO A 31 15.69 0.16 4.67
N PHE A 32 15.15 1.12 3.94
CA PHE A 32 15.17 1.09 2.49
C PHE A 32 16.50 1.57 1.92
N SER A 33 16.92 0.93 0.82
CA SER A 33 17.88 1.47 -0.15
C SER A 33 17.10 2.14 -1.28
N ARG A 34 17.81 2.83 -2.18
CA ARG A 34 17.17 3.40 -3.37
C ARG A 34 16.48 2.30 -4.19
N GLU A 35 17.15 1.19 -4.42
CA GLU A 35 16.62 0.07 -5.20
C GLU A 35 15.38 -0.53 -4.54
N SER A 36 15.44 -0.78 -3.24
CA SER A 36 14.30 -1.36 -2.52
C SER A 36 13.13 -0.38 -2.37
N ALA A 37 13.40 0.92 -2.26
CA ALA A 37 12.37 1.94 -2.26
C ALA A 37 11.66 2.03 -3.63
N VAL A 38 12.40 2.00 -4.72
CA VAL A 38 11.83 1.95 -6.08
C VAL A 38 10.95 0.71 -6.26
N GLU A 39 11.41 -0.45 -5.82
CA GLU A 39 10.63 -1.69 -5.85
C GLU A 39 9.34 -1.57 -5.03
N LYS A 40 9.42 -1.01 -3.83
CA LYS A 40 8.26 -0.81 -2.94
C LYS A 40 7.21 0.09 -3.59
N VAL A 41 7.65 1.16 -4.25
CA VAL A 41 6.75 2.08 -4.99
C VAL A 41 6.07 1.37 -6.14
N ARG A 42 6.81 0.55 -6.91
CA ARG A 42 6.25 -0.21 -8.04
C ARG A 42 5.23 -1.24 -7.58
N LEU A 43 5.50 -1.97 -6.51
CA LEU A 43 4.57 -2.94 -5.93
C LEU A 43 3.27 -2.28 -5.45
N ALA A 44 3.36 -1.10 -4.86
CA ALA A 44 2.18 -0.33 -4.46
C ALA A 44 1.36 0.12 -5.68
N GLU A 45 2.01 0.63 -6.71
CA GLU A 45 1.35 0.98 -7.98
C GLU A 45 0.62 -0.22 -8.57
N ASP A 46 1.30 -1.37 -8.65
CA ASP A 46 0.72 -2.60 -9.21
C ASP A 46 -0.51 -3.07 -8.42
N GLY A 47 -0.42 -3.03 -7.09
CA GLY A 47 -1.53 -3.41 -6.21
C GLY A 47 -2.76 -2.52 -6.43
N TRP A 48 -2.57 -1.22 -6.47
CA TRP A 48 -3.68 -0.27 -6.68
C TRP A 48 -4.26 -0.36 -8.10
N ASN A 49 -3.44 -0.56 -9.11
CA ASN A 49 -3.91 -0.80 -10.47
C ASN A 49 -4.74 -2.10 -10.61
N GLY A 50 -4.57 -3.04 -9.71
CA GLY A 50 -5.38 -4.25 -9.62
C GLY A 50 -6.81 -3.99 -9.10
N ARG A 51 -7.05 -2.88 -8.42
CA ARG A 51 -8.36 -2.41 -7.94
C ARG A 51 -9.14 -3.44 -7.13
N ASN A 52 -8.45 -4.20 -6.31
CA ASN A 52 -9.05 -5.15 -5.38
C ASN A 52 -8.88 -4.64 -3.94
N PRO A 53 -9.94 -4.11 -3.30
CA PRO A 53 -9.85 -3.51 -1.98
C PRO A 53 -9.29 -4.44 -0.90
N GLU A 54 -9.75 -5.68 -0.84
CA GLU A 54 -9.32 -6.65 0.16
C GLU A 54 -7.84 -6.97 -0.01
N LYS A 55 -7.41 -7.21 -1.26
CA LYS A 55 -6.01 -7.53 -1.58
C LYS A 55 -5.09 -6.36 -1.26
N VAL A 56 -5.47 -5.14 -1.63
CA VAL A 56 -4.70 -3.92 -1.33
C VAL A 56 -4.59 -3.71 0.18
N SER A 57 -5.65 -3.96 0.94
CA SER A 57 -5.65 -3.77 2.40
C SER A 57 -4.58 -4.59 3.12
N LEU A 58 -4.17 -5.73 2.55
CA LEU A 58 -3.14 -6.59 3.13
C LEU A 58 -1.73 -5.99 3.09
N ALA A 59 -1.51 -4.92 2.34
CA ALA A 59 -0.25 -4.18 2.32
C ALA A 59 -0.07 -3.25 3.53
N TYR A 60 -1.09 -3.10 4.33
CA TYR A 60 -1.15 -2.18 5.47
C TYR A 60 -1.23 -2.93 6.78
N THR A 61 -0.73 -2.30 7.86
CA THR A 61 -0.88 -2.89 9.20
C THR A 61 -2.36 -2.94 9.60
N GLN A 62 -2.71 -3.81 10.56
CA GLN A 62 -4.08 -3.92 11.06
C GLN A 62 -4.61 -2.59 11.60
N ASP A 63 -3.74 -1.82 12.25
CA ASP A 63 -4.01 -0.52 12.88
C ASP A 63 -3.56 0.66 12.01
N THR A 64 -3.43 0.47 10.70
CA THR A 64 -2.96 1.51 9.79
C THR A 64 -3.77 2.80 9.91
N VAL A 65 -3.11 3.91 9.72
CA VAL A 65 -3.73 5.25 9.74
C VAL A 65 -3.46 5.95 8.42
N TRP A 66 -4.54 6.36 7.77
CA TRP A 66 -4.48 7.18 6.57
C TRP A 66 -5.10 8.55 6.79
N ARG A 67 -4.55 9.54 6.14
CA ARG A 67 -5.29 10.71 5.72
C ARG A 67 -5.25 10.77 4.19
N ASN A 68 -6.41 10.66 3.57
CA ASN A 68 -6.55 10.79 2.12
C ASN A 68 -7.36 12.05 1.82
N ARG A 69 -6.72 13.06 1.25
CA ARG A 69 -7.30 14.41 1.14
C ARG A 69 -7.62 14.94 2.55
N ALA A 70 -8.89 15.11 2.87
CA ALA A 70 -9.37 15.51 4.20
C ALA A 70 -10.02 14.36 4.99
N GLU A 71 -10.06 13.15 4.44
CA GLU A 71 -10.67 11.98 5.08
C GLU A 71 -9.62 11.17 5.85
N PHE A 72 -9.93 10.85 7.09
CA PHE A 72 -9.14 9.94 7.91
C PHE A 72 -9.71 8.52 7.80
N VAL A 73 -8.83 7.55 7.61
CA VAL A 73 -9.15 6.13 7.43
C VAL A 73 -8.29 5.33 8.40
N ASN A 74 -8.92 4.60 9.31
CA ASN A 74 -8.23 3.88 10.37
C ASN A 74 -8.53 2.37 10.31
N GLY A 75 -7.47 1.58 10.19
CA GLY A 75 -7.57 0.12 10.15
C GLY A 75 -7.95 -0.44 8.78
N ARG A 76 -7.66 -1.73 8.60
CA ARG A 76 -7.89 -2.42 7.31
C ARG A 76 -9.35 -2.42 6.86
N SER A 77 -10.30 -2.58 7.77
CA SER A 77 -11.71 -2.60 7.39
C SER A 77 -12.17 -1.25 6.81
N GLU A 78 -11.70 -0.15 7.37
CA GLU A 78 -11.96 1.18 6.81
C GLU A 78 -11.23 1.40 5.48
N VAL A 79 -10.02 0.85 5.33
CA VAL A 79 -9.28 0.85 4.05
C VAL A 79 -10.09 0.14 2.96
N VAL A 80 -10.62 -1.04 3.24
CA VAL A 80 -11.47 -1.77 2.29
C VAL A 80 -12.71 -0.97 1.91
N ALA A 81 -13.40 -0.38 2.89
CA ALA A 81 -14.58 0.45 2.63
C ALA A 81 -14.24 1.67 1.78
N PHE A 82 -13.14 2.36 2.08
CA PHE A 82 -12.67 3.51 1.31
C PHE A 82 -12.36 3.12 -0.15
N LEU A 83 -11.59 2.06 -0.37
CA LEU A 83 -11.20 1.62 -1.71
C LEU A 83 -12.40 1.10 -2.51
N THR A 84 -13.36 0.47 -1.86
CA THR A 84 -14.60 0.04 -2.51
C THR A 84 -15.37 1.23 -3.07
N ARG A 85 -15.52 2.30 -2.29
CA ARG A 85 -16.14 3.54 -2.76
C ARG A 85 -15.34 4.21 -3.88
N LYS A 86 -14.02 4.25 -3.73
CA LYS A 86 -13.12 4.87 -4.69
C LYS A 86 -13.27 4.25 -6.07
N TRP A 87 -13.14 2.94 -6.18
CA TRP A 87 -13.17 2.28 -7.48
C TRP A 87 -14.57 2.02 -8.02
N ALA A 88 -15.61 2.20 -7.22
CA ALA A 88 -16.98 2.32 -7.71
C ALA A 88 -17.23 3.66 -8.43
N LYS A 89 -16.53 4.71 -8.01
CA LYS A 89 -16.63 6.07 -8.58
C LYS A 89 -15.62 6.33 -9.70
N GLU A 90 -14.38 5.91 -9.49
CA GLU A 90 -13.27 6.18 -10.40
C GLU A 90 -13.10 5.02 -11.38
N LEU A 91 -13.78 5.12 -12.50
CA LEU A 91 -13.83 4.08 -13.53
C LEU A 91 -12.62 4.14 -14.47
N ASP A 92 -12.24 3.00 -15.03
CA ASP A 92 -11.09 2.86 -15.92
C ASP A 92 -9.79 3.43 -15.33
N TYR A 93 -9.61 3.30 -14.03
CA TYR A 93 -8.52 3.82 -13.22
C TYR A 93 -7.15 3.26 -13.64
N ARG A 94 -6.21 4.17 -13.90
CA ARG A 94 -4.82 3.87 -14.22
C ARG A 94 -3.90 4.81 -13.45
N LEU A 95 -2.94 4.23 -12.74
CA LEU A 95 -2.07 4.93 -11.81
C LEU A 95 -0.59 4.74 -12.19
N ILE A 96 0.17 5.83 -12.11
CA ILE A 96 1.63 5.80 -12.16
C ILE A 96 2.17 6.46 -10.91
N LYS A 97 3.06 5.77 -10.20
CA LYS A 97 3.79 6.28 -9.05
C LYS A 97 5.27 6.42 -9.38
N GLU A 98 5.92 7.39 -8.74
CA GLU A 98 7.35 7.62 -8.87
C GLU A 98 7.95 7.94 -7.51
N LEU A 99 9.08 7.28 -7.18
CA LEU A 99 9.83 7.58 -5.96
C LEU A 99 10.32 9.02 -6.01
N TRP A 100 10.06 9.80 -4.93
CA TRP A 100 10.62 11.13 -4.77
C TRP A 100 11.81 11.14 -3.83
N ALA A 101 11.64 10.58 -2.64
CA ALA A 101 12.69 10.48 -1.62
C ALA A 101 12.40 9.32 -0.67
N PHE A 102 13.41 8.89 0.07
CA PHE A 102 13.27 7.87 1.11
C PHE A 102 14.27 8.12 2.24
N SER A 103 13.94 7.61 3.42
CA SER A 103 14.83 7.63 4.58
C SER A 103 14.36 6.58 5.59
N GLU A 104 15.25 5.66 5.96
CA GLU A 104 14.96 4.60 6.95
C GLU A 104 13.72 3.79 6.57
N ASN A 105 12.61 3.99 7.29
CA ASN A 105 11.31 3.33 7.06
C ASN A 105 10.27 4.22 6.37
N ARG A 106 10.70 5.32 5.74
CA ARG A 106 9.80 6.30 5.11
C ARG A 106 10.09 6.44 3.63
N ILE A 107 9.01 6.63 2.86
CA ILE A 107 9.10 6.86 1.41
C ILE A 107 8.15 8.00 1.06
N ALA A 108 8.65 8.97 0.30
CA ALA A 108 7.85 10.03 -0.32
C ALA A 108 7.66 9.73 -1.80
N VAL A 109 6.43 9.87 -2.30
CA VAL A 109 6.00 9.45 -3.63
C VAL A 109 5.26 10.55 -4.34
N ARG A 110 5.57 10.75 -5.62
CA ARG A 110 4.74 11.49 -6.57
C ARG A 110 3.88 10.51 -7.34
N TYR A 111 2.66 10.89 -7.68
CA TYR A 111 1.83 10.06 -8.55
C TYR A 111 0.80 10.88 -9.32
N ALA A 112 0.30 10.27 -10.37
CA ALA A 112 -0.90 10.73 -11.05
C ALA A 112 -1.74 9.52 -11.45
N TYR A 113 -3.04 9.71 -11.55
CA TYR A 113 -3.92 8.68 -12.08
C TYR A 113 -5.01 9.30 -12.94
N GLU A 114 -5.41 8.54 -13.95
CA GLU A 114 -6.50 8.92 -14.85
C GLU A 114 -7.71 8.03 -14.61
N TRP A 115 -8.87 8.63 -14.66
CA TRP A 115 -10.14 7.96 -14.41
C TRP A 115 -11.29 8.78 -14.99
N HIS A 116 -12.45 8.16 -15.13
CA HIS A 116 -13.68 8.89 -15.47
C HIS A 116 -14.80 8.54 -14.49
N ASP A 117 -15.79 9.41 -14.36
CA ASP A 117 -17.01 9.16 -13.63
C ASP A 117 -18.02 8.37 -14.47
N ASP A 118 -19.19 8.07 -13.91
CA ASP A 118 -20.27 7.34 -14.59
C ASP A 118 -20.98 8.15 -15.70
N SER A 119 -20.69 9.45 -15.79
CA SER A 119 -21.18 10.33 -16.86
C SER A 119 -20.17 10.53 -17.99
N GLY A 120 -19.02 9.86 -17.93
CA GLY A 120 -17.97 9.94 -18.94
C GLY A 120 -17.07 11.18 -18.83
N ASN A 121 -17.07 11.87 -17.69
CA ASN A 121 -16.16 12.98 -17.44
C ASN A 121 -14.80 12.45 -17.01
N TRP A 122 -13.76 12.80 -17.76
CA TRP A 122 -12.38 12.37 -17.48
C TRP A 122 -11.65 13.33 -16.58
N PHE A 123 -10.77 12.76 -15.75
CA PHE A 123 -9.90 13.48 -14.81
C PHE A 123 -8.50 12.91 -14.84
N ARG A 124 -7.52 13.79 -14.63
CA ARG A 124 -6.18 13.41 -14.18
C ARG A 124 -6.00 13.97 -12.79
N SER A 125 -5.77 13.08 -11.82
CA SER A 125 -5.55 13.45 -10.44
C SER A 125 -4.06 13.38 -10.13
N TYR A 126 -3.51 14.48 -9.60
CA TYR A 126 -2.10 14.59 -9.22
C TYR A 126 -1.99 14.47 -7.72
N GLY A 127 -1.05 13.67 -7.24
CA GLY A 127 -0.86 13.46 -5.84
C GLY A 127 0.59 13.41 -5.39
N ASN A 128 0.77 13.75 -4.12
CA ASN A 128 1.98 13.51 -3.37
C ASN A 128 1.57 12.78 -2.10
N GLU A 129 2.33 11.74 -1.72
CA GLU A 129 2.03 11.01 -0.50
C GLU A 129 3.29 10.66 0.26
N ASN A 130 3.13 10.55 1.57
CA ASN A 130 4.16 10.14 2.50
C ASN A 130 3.78 8.81 3.12
N TRP A 131 4.71 7.87 3.14
CA TRP A 131 4.54 6.54 3.70
C TRP A 131 5.48 6.30 4.87
N GLU A 132 5.00 5.59 5.88
CA GLU A 132 5.82 5.05 6.95
C GLU A 132 5.50 3.56 7.12
N PHE A 133 6.54 2.74 7.20
CA PHE A 133 6.43 1.28 7.26
C PHE A 133 6.79 0.73 8.64
N ALA A 134 6.09 -0.32 9.04
CA ALA A 134 6.48 -1.17 10.15
C ALA A 134 7.66 -2.08 9.75
N PRO A 135 8.38 -2.66 10.73
CA PRO A 135 9.54 -3.52 10.44
C PRO A 135 9.24 -4.74 9.56
N ASP A 136 8.02 -5.22 9.55
CA ASP A 136 7.55 -6.35 8.71
C ASP A 136 7.26 -5.96 7.26
N GLY A 137 7.45 -4.68 6.90
CA GLY A 137 7.23 -4.16 5.55
C GLY A 137 5.79 -3.80 5.24
N LEU A 138 4.88 -3.89 6.19
CA LEU A 138 3.52 -3.37 6.05
C LEU A 138 3.51 -1.86 6.27
N MET A 139 2.71 -1.13 5.49
CA MET A 139 2.58 0.32 5.64
C MET A 139 1.68 0.64 6.84
N HIS A 140 2.22 1.43 7.78
CA HIS A 140 1.52 1.84 8.98
C HIS A 140 0.80 3.18 8.78
N ARG A 141 1.46 4.16 8.17
CA ARG A 141 0.90 5.50 7.94
C ARG A 141 0.98 5.87 6.48
N ARG A 142 -0.09 6.50 5.99
CA ARG A 142 -0.15 7.05 4.64
C ARG A 142 -0.86 8.41 4.70
N PHE A 143 -0.17 9.45 4.24
CA PHE A 143 -0.73 10.80 4.13
C PHE A 143 -0.68 11.22 2.67
N ALA A 144 -1.84 11.47 2.07
CA ALA A 144 -1.97 11.79 0.65
C ALA A 144 -2.71 13.11 0.43
N CYS A 145 -2.07 14.00 -0.33
CA CYS A 145 -2.66 15.20 -0.87
C CYS A 145 -2.90 15.01 -2.36
N ILE A 146 -4.08 15.35 -2.85
CA ILE A 146 -4.49 15.07 -4.24
C ILE A 146 -5.26 16.25 -4.79
N ASN A 147 -4.94 16.63 -6.04
CA ASN A 147 -5.66 17.63 -6.82
C ASN A 147 -6.22 16.98 -8.08
N ASP A 148 -7.50 17.20 -8.37
CA ASP A 148 -8.16 16.69 -9.55
C ASP A 148 -8.16 17.75 -10.65
N LEU A 149 -7.78 17.35 -11.86
CA LEU A 149 -7.83 18.16 -13.07
C LEU A 149 -8.82 17.54 -14.04
N PRO A 150 -9.94 18.21 -14.36
CA PRO A 150 -10.79 17.79 -15.49
C PRO A 150 -9.99 17.84 -16.80
N ILE A 151 -10.07 16.77 -17.59
CA ILE A 151 -9.42 16.69 -18.90
C ILE A 151 -10.42 16.23 -19.96
N ALA A 152 -10.11 16.49 -21.21
CA ALA A 152 -10.81 15.82 -22.30
C ALA A 152 -10.30 14.37 -22.43
N GLU A 153 -11.14 13.46 -22.90
CA GLU A 153 -10.73 12.07 -23.11
C GLU A 153 -9.52 11.99 -24.08
N ALA A 154 -9.47 12.85 -25.08
CA ALA A 154 -8.35 12.93 -26.02
C ALA A 154 -7.02 13.37 -25.39
N ASP A 155 -7.06 13.98 -24.20
CA ASP A 155 -5.88 14.45 -23.47
C ASP A 155 -5.32 13.39 -22.50
N ARG A 156 -5.88 12.19 -22.49
CA ARG A 156 -5.37 11.07 -21.72
C ARG A 156 -3.95 10.71 -22.15
N LYS A 157 -3.12 10.40 -21.17
CA LYS A 157 -1.71 9.99 -21.34
C LYS A 157 -1.43 8.57 -20.90
N PHE A 158 -2.33 7.95 -20.14
CA PHE A 158 -2.16 6.62 -19.57
C PHE A 158 -2.86 5.58 -20.46
N HIS A 159 -2.08 4.97 -21.33
CA HIS A 159 -2.57 4.07 -22.37
C HIS A 159 -2.02 2.65 -22.20
N TRP A 160 -2.69 1.86 -21.39
CA TRP A 160 -2.48 0.41 -21.32
C TRP A 160 -3.79 -0.27 -20.94
N PRO A 161 -3.96 -1.59 -21.21
CA PRO A 161 -5.11 -2.34 -20.73
C PRO A 161 -5.22 -2.24 -19.19
N LEU A 162 -6.44 -2.26 -18.65
CA LEU A 162 -6.65 -2.20 -17.20
C LEU A 162 -5.80 -3.23 -16.46
N GLY A 163 -5.30 -2.83 -15.29
CA GLY A 163 -4.40 -3.61 -14.47
C GLY A 163 -2.99 -3.03 -14.43
N ARG A 164 -2.02 -3.90 -14.27
CA ARG A 164 -0.61 -3.52 -14.12
C ARG A 164 -0.09 -2.74 -15.32
N ARG A 165 0.57 -1.60 -15.06
CA ARG A 165 1.24 -0.84 -16.11
C ARG A 165 2.38 -1.67 -16.73
N PRO A 166 2.47 -1.81 -18.07
CA PRO A 166 3.60 -2.46 -18.72
C PRO A 166 4.94 -1.78 -18.39
N ASP A 167 6.01 -2.56 -18.32
CA ASP A 167 7.33 -2.04 -17.95
C ASP A 167 7.88 -1.03 -18.98
N ASP A 168 7.47 -1.12 -20.24
CA ASP A 168 7.85 -0.22 -21.32
C ASP A 168 6.97 1.03 -21.46
N HIS A 169 5.89 1.13 -20.65
CA HIS A 169 5.08 2.35 -20.62
C HIS A 169 5.87 3.48 -19.95
N PRO A 170 5.83 4.71 -20.48
CA PRO A 170 6.53 5.85 -19.89
C PRO A 170 6.20 6.08 -18.42
N SER A 171 7.21 6.53 -17.65
CA SER A 171 7.05 6.99 -16.26
C SER A 171 6.39 8.38 -16.22
N LEU A 172 6.04 8.83 -15.01
CA LEU A 172 5.54 10.20 -14.81
C LEU A 172 6.49 11.25 -15.38
N SER A 173 7.77 11.16 -15.02
CA SER A 173 8.77 12.12 -15.48
C SER A 173 8.95 12.10 -17.00
N GLU A 174 8.92 10.92 -17.62
CA GLU A 174 9.00 10.78 -19.07
C GLU A 174 7.76 11.34 -19.79
N LEU A 175 6.61 11.35 -19.12
CA LEU A 175 5.38 11.98 -19.64
C LEU A 175 5.33 13.50 -19.40
N GLY A 176 6.30 14.04 -18.67
CA GLY A 176 6.33 15.46 -18.31
C GLY A 176 5.33 15.85 -17.22
N LEU A 177 4.95 14.89 -16.41
CA LEU A 177 3.96 15.06 -15.32
C LEU A 177 4.61 15.17 -13.96
#